data_09e48e942774f2430d4a13fa7350eb83
#
_entry.id   09e48e942774f2430d4a13fa7350eb83
#
_cell.length_a   1.000
_cell.length_b   1.000
_cell.length_c   1.000
_cell.angle_alpha   90.00
_cell.angle_beta   90.00
_cell.angle_gamma   90.00
#
_symmetry.space_group_name_H-M   'P 1'
#
loop_
_entity.id
_entity.type
_entity.pdbx_description
1 polymer ?
#
loop_
_entity_poly.entity_id
_entity_poly.type
_entity_poly.pdbx_seq_one_letter_code
_entity_poly.pdbx_strand_id
1 'polypeptide(L)'
;MKFDVLCHINATGCKPSSLYTAVANQMLFSKPSKALIRCDVSLDAPYIMVEIEELAQLDRQTKCLLLLSQLLENLDIATLRKTSRISQIVFVLPQDELNNPVISDDTLSELLAEVISQQIPDFIQTTTLDLKSIAPDTLIIALDSCVSYQYVSHQAKNNVVQVLNGPPGIINGEGGCVLLTHLQGTLSAHLYNGELNEQLNQAEACVNDTYLFAGKESLAWQKKWFANTQALYSPEDELIELANLNNTIGHQGVANDPAGFVLANSYLNNPLNEGLQHVFLLFNSPNEQLIKISRSENS
;
A
#
# COMPACT_ATOMS: atom_id res chain seq x y z
N MET A 1 16.54 3.59 -5.88
CA MET A 1 16.30 2.14 -5.63
C MET A 1 15.63 1.57 -6.86
N LYS A 2 16.09 0.41 -7.37
CA LYS A 2 15.38 -0.32 -8.44
C LYS A 2 14.63 -1.50 -7.83
N PHE A 3 13.45 -1.83 -8.39
CA PHE A 3 12.60 -2.89 -7.83
C PHE A 3 11.63 -3.46 -8.87
N ASP A 4 11.07 -4.62 -8.55
CA ASP A 4 9.94 -5.24 -9.23
C ASP A 4 8.78 -5.47 -8.26
N VAL A 5 7.56 -5.39 -8.74
CA VAL A 5 6.36 -5.85 -8.03
C VAL A 5 6.08 -7.27 -8.48
N LEU A 6 6.19 -8.23 -7.57
CA LEU A 6 6.03 -9.65 -7.88
C LEU A 6 4.59 -10.12 -7.84
N CYS A 7 3.89 -9.76 -6.78
CA CYS A 7 2.46 -10.04 -6.63
C CYS A 7 1.81 -9.08 -5.63
N HIS A 8 0.48 -9.05 -5.63
CA HIS A 8 -0.32 -8.35 -4.63
C HIS A 8 -1.68 -9.01 -4.47
N ILE A 9 -2.34 -8.73 -3.36
CA ILE A 9 -3.71 -9.15 -3.05
C ILE A 9 -4.41 -8.00 -2.36
N ASN A 10 -5.59 -7.64 -2.86
CA ASN A 10 -6.49 -6.66 -2.22
C ASN A 10 -7.92 -6.87 -2.74
N ALA A 11 -8.85 -6.03 -2.37
CA ALA A 11 -10.26 -6.15 -2.77
C ALA A 11 -10.49 -6.09 -4.30
N THR A 12 -9.53 -5.59 -5.10
CA THR A 12 -9.62 -5.63 -6.58
C THR A 12 -9.07 -6.93 -7.17
N GLY A 13 -8.56 -7.84 -6.34
CA GLY A 13 -7.92 -9.11 -6.73
C GLY A 13 -6.39 -9.02 -6.80
N CYS A 14 -5.79 -9.91 -7.59
CA CYS A 14 -4.33 -10.09 -7.67
C CYS A 14 -3.72 -9.52 -8.97
N LYS A 15 -4.52 -8.95 -9.87
CA LYS A 15 -4.03 -8.47 -11.19
C LYS A 15 -3.76 -6.96 -11.15
N PRO A 16 -2.55 -6.49 -11.52
CA PRO A 16 -2.24 -5.05 -11.57
C PRO A 16 -3.22 -4.25 -12.43
N SER A 17 -3.69 -4.81 -13.56
CA SER A 17 -4.68 -4.18 -14.42
C SER A 17 -6.02 -3.93 -13.72
N SER A 18 -6.44 -4.81 -12.81
CA SER A 18 -7.67 -4.63 -12.03
C SER A 18 -7.52 -3.45 -11.06
N LEU A 19 -6.38 -3.34 -10.38
CA LEU A 19 -6.09 -2.22 -9.49
C LEU A 19 -6.05 -0.89 -10.25
N TYR A 20 -5.32 -0.84 -11.39
CA TYR A 20 -5.32 0.34 -12.26
C TYR A 20 -6.73 0.76 -12.65
N THR A 21 -7.51 -0.18 -13.21
CA THR A 21 -8.87 0.12 -13.66
C THR A 21 -9.75 0.64 -12.54
N ALA A 22 -9.65 0.05 -11.36
CA ALA A 22 -10.43 0.45 -10.21
C ALA A 22 -10.07 1.86 -9.73
N VAL A 23 -8.78 2.19 -9.60
CA VAL A 23 -8.33 3.51 -9.13
C VAL A 23 -8.55 4.58 -10.19
N ALA A 24 -8.20 4.33 -11.46
CA ALA A 24 -8.36 5.28 -12.54
C ALA A 24 -9.84 5.64 -12.83
N ASN A 25 -10.75 4.72 -12.55
CA ASN A 25 -12.20 4.97 -12.68
C ASN A 25 -12.88 5.31 -11.34
N GLN A 26 -12.10 5.58 -10.29
CA GLN A 26 -12.60 5.94 -8.96
C GLN A 26 -13.65 4.94 -8.42
N MET A 27 -13.46 3.65 -8.70
CA MET A 27 -14.38 2.60 -8.26
C MET A 27 -14.30 2.44 -6.74
N LEU A 28 -15.44 2.38 -6.09
CA LEU A 28 -15.54 2.20 -4.65
C LEU A 28 -15.86 0.74 -4.32
N PHE A 29 -14.94 0.06 -3.66
CA PHE A 29 -15.16 -1.30 -3.12
C PHE A 29 -15.65 -1.28 -1.68
N SER A 30 -15.78 -0.08 -1.10
CA SER A 30 -16.27 0.09 0.26
C SER A 30 -17.75 -0.24 0.38
N LYS A 31 -18.09 -0.99 1.42
CA LYS A 31 -19.47 -1.38 1.75
C LYS A 31 -19.69 -1.30 3.26
N PRO A 32 -20.96 -1.17 3.71
CA PRO A 32 -21.29 -1.34 5.12
C PRO A 32 -20.90 -2.74 5.59
N SER A 33 -20.10 -2.83 6.66
CA SER A 33 -19.74 -4.11 7.26
C SER A 33 -20.95 -4.81 7.86
N LYS A 34 -21.09 -6.11 7.63
CA LYS A 34 -22.13 -6.93 8.24
C LYS A 34 -21.79 -7.34 9.68
N ALA A 35 -20.50 -7.38 10.01
CA ALA A 35 -20.01 -7.85 11.29
C ALA A 35 -19.63 -6.73 12.27
N LEU A 36 -19.21 -5.59 11.75
CA LEU A 36 -18.67 -4.50 12.54
C LEU A 36 -19.64 -3.33 12.56
N ILE A 37 -20.34 -3.20 13.69
CA ILE A 37 -21.37 -2.20 13.90
C ILE A 37 -20.96 -1.33 15.08
N ARG A 38 -21.02 0.00 14.89
CA ARG A 38 -20.89 0.95 15.98
C ARG A 38 -22.19 0.96 16.77
N CYS A 39 -22.13 0.52 18.01
CA CYS A 39 -23.22 0.64 18.96
C CYS A 39 -23.09 1.97 19.69
N ASP A 40 -23.88 2.94 19.33
CA ASP A 40 -23.96 4.24 20.02
C ASP A 40 -25.35 4.42 20.65
N VAL A 41 -25.46 5.35 21.62
CA VAL A 41 -26.65 5.56 22.45
C VAL A 41 -27.93 5.86 21.66
N SER A 42 -27.81 6.18 20.38
CA SER A 42 -28.93 6.60 19.54
C SER A 42 -29.22 5.73 18.31
N LEU A 43 -28.24 5.06 17.71
CA LEU A 43 -28.43 4.28 16.47
C LEU A 43 -27.25 3.36 16.22
N ASP A 44 -27.53 2.07 16.02
CA ASP A 44 -26.54 1.13 15.50
C ASP A 44 -26.24 1.46 14.05
N ALA A 45 -24.99 1.76 13.74
CA ALA A 45 -24.57 2.08 12.39
C ALA A 45 -23.35 1.24 11.98
N PRO A 46 -23.39 0.57 10.82
CA PRO A 46 -22.26 -0.22 10.35
C PRO A 46 -21.08 0.69 9.99
N TYR A 47 -19.86 0.19 10.25
CA TYR A 47 -18.65 0.80 9.71
C TYR A 47 -18.58 0.57 8.20
N ILE A 48 -18.03 1.54 7.47
CA ILE A 48 -17.75 1.43 6.03
C ILE A 48 -16.33 0.88 5.86
N MET A 49 -16.18 -0.22 5.13
CA MET A 49 -14.92 -0.94 4.99
C MET A 49 -14.77 -1.54 3.60
N VAL A 50 -13.52 -1.86 3.24
CA VAL A 50 -13.19 -2.64 2.06
C VAL A 50 -12.68 -4.01 2.51
N GLU A 51 -13.54 -5.01 2.42
CA GLU A 51 -13.29 -6.39 2.86
C GLU A 51 -13.00 -7.30 1.66
N ILE A 52 -12.04 -8.20 1.82
CA ILE A 52 -11.89 -9.38 0.95
C ILE A 52 -12.91 -10.41 1.44
N GLU A 53 -13.84 -10.83 0.56
CA GLU A 53 -15.00 -11.64 0.97
C GLU A 53 -14.61 -12.96 1.65
N GLU A 54 -13.56 -13.60 1.16
CA GLU A 54 -13.05 -14.86 1.68
C GLU A 54 -12.47 -14.73 3.10
N LEU A 55 -12.09 -13.52 3.50
CA LEU A 55 -11.53 -13.25 4.82
C LEU A 55 -12.57 -12.68 5.80
N ALA A 56 -13.80 -12.44 5.35
CA ALA A 56 -14.83 -11.87 6.19
C ALA A 56 -15.05 -12.72 7.46
N GLN A 57 -15.25 -12.05 8.60
CA GLN A 57 -15.51 -12.64 9.93
C GLN A 57 -14.32 -13.35 10.61
N LEU A 58 -13.16 -13.43 9.99
CA LEU A 58 -11.95 -13.96 10.64
C LEU A 58 -11.31 -12.90 11.53
N ASP A 59 -10.57 -13.34 12.55
CA ASP A 59 -9.74 -12.46 13.35
C ASP A 59 -8.53 -11.94 12.57
N ARG A 60 -7.88 -10.88 13.06
CA ARG A 60 -6.78 -10.22 12.34
C ARG A 60 -5.58 -11.14 12.10
N GLN A 61 -5.23 -11.97 13.07
CA GLN A 61 -4.10 -12.89 12.96
C GLN A 61 -4.35 -13.92 11.87
N THR A 62 -5.52 -14.55 11.87
CA THR A 62 -5.93 -15.53 10.85
C THR A 62 -5.98 -14.89 9.46
N LYS A 63 -6.50 -13.67 9.35
CA LYS A 63 -6.49 -12.90 8.08
C LYS A 63 -5.08 -12.67 7.57
N CYS A 64 -4.18 -12.20 8.43
CA CYS A 64 -2.78 -11.97 8.06
C CYS A 64 -2.06 -13.26 7.64
N LEU A 65 -2.31 -14.38 8.31
CA LEU A 65 -1.76 -15.68 7.92
C LEU A 65 -2.26 -16.14 6.54
N LEU A 66 -3.57 -16.00 6.28
CA LEU A 66 -4.14 -16.36 4.98
C LEU A 66 -3.62 -15.45 3.86
N LEU A 67 -3.52 -14.13 4.09
CA LEU A 67 -2.92 -13.20 3.14
C LEU A 67 -1.47 -13.58 2.84
N LEU A 68 -0.68 -13.92 3.86
CA LEU A 68 0.70 -14.35 3.69
C LEU A 68 0.79 -15.64 2.86
N SER A 69 0.01 -16.65 3.20
CA SER A 69 -0.03 -17.93 2.44
C SER A 69 -0.38 -17.68 0.98
N GLN A 70 -1.42 -16.88 0.70
CA GLN A 70 -1.82 -16.55 -0.67
C GLN A 70 -0.74 -15.76 -1.43
N LEU A 71 -0.06 -14.82 -0.76
CA LEU A 71 1.06 -14.08 -1.38
C LEU A 71 2.20 -15.04 -1.73
N LEU A 72 2.57 -15.95 -0.83
CA LEU A 72 3.61 -16.94 -1.05
C LEU A 72 3.25 -17.95 -2.16
N GLU A 73 2.00 -18.39 -2.23
CA GLU A 73 1.50 -19.25 -3.31
C GLU A 73 1.54 -18.57 -4.68
N ASN A 74 1.28 -17.26 -4.72
CA ASN A 74 1.31 -16.47 -5.96
C ASN A 74 2.74 -16.09 -6.41
N LEU A 75 3.76 -16.34 -5.58
CA LEU A 75 5.14 -16.12 -5.95
C LEU A 75 5.62 -17.20 -6.91
N ASP A 76 6.04 -16.81 -8.11
CA ASP A 76 6.82 -17.69 -8.99
C ASP A 76 8.25 -17.84 -8.47
N ILE A 77 8.41 -18.73 -7.49
CA ILE A 77 9.69 -19.00 -6.85
C ILE A 77 10.73 -19.55 -7.83
N ALA A 78 10.30 -20.29 -8.86
CA ALA A 78 11.19 -20.79 -9.88
C ALA A 78 11.80 -19.64 -10.69
N THR A 79 11.04 -18.61 -10.96
CA THR A 79 11.52 -17.37 -11.62
C THR A 79 12.41 -16.58 -10.67
N LEU A 80 12.03 -16.39 -9.42
CA LEU A 80 12.86 -15.73 -8.41
C LEU A 80 14.25 -16.38 -8.27
N ARG A 81 14.32 -17.70 -8.23
CA ARG A 81 15.60 -18.45 -8.13
C ARG A 81 16.49 -18.31 -9.35
N LYS A 82 15.91 -18.10 -10.54
CA LYS A 82 16.68 -17.96 -11.79
C LYS A 82 17.22 -16.55 -11.98
N THR A 83 16.51 -15.55 -11.47
CA THR A 83 16.77 -14.13 -11.79
C THR A 83 17.49 -13.38 -10.68
N SER A 84 17.37 -13.80 -9.43
CA SER A 84 17.90 -13.01 -8.32
C SER A 84 18.31 -13.90 -7.14
N ARG A 85 19.47 -13.59 -6.54
CA ARG A 85 19.86 -14.15 -5.26
C ARG A 85 19.24 -13.27 -4.17
N ILE A 86 18.21 -13.76 -3.50
CA ILE A 86 17.63 -13.06 -2.34
C ILE A 86 18.67 -13.10 -1.22
N SER A 87 19.14 -11.93 -0.79
CA SER A 87 20.09 -11.77 0.31
C SER A 87 19.42 -11.61 1.66
N GLN A 88 18.21 -11.01 1.67
CA GLN A 88 17.45 -10.71 2.87
C GLN A 88 15.94 -10.73 2.58
N ILE A 89 15.13 -11.05 3.59
CA ILE A 89 13.67 -10.89 3.55
C ILE A 89 13.28 -9.84 4.59
N VAL A 90 12.45 -8.88 4.19
CA VAL A 90 11.86 -7.89 5.09
C VAL A 90 10.35 -8.11 5.13
N PHE A 91 9.86 -8.51 6.29
CA PHE A 91 8.43 -8.58 6.56
C PHE A 91 7.94 -7.26 7.15
N VAL A 92 7.04 -6.59 6.43
CA VAL A 92 6.30 -5.41 6.94
C VAL A 92 4.96 -5.91 7.44
N LEU A 93 4.88 -6.20 8.73
CA LEU A 93 3.75 -6.85 9.37
C LEU A 93 3.19 -6.00 10.52
N PRO A 94 1.88 -6.12 10.80
CA PRO A 94 1.28 -5.43 11.91
C PRO A 94 1.69 -6.02 13.27
N GLN A 95 1.55 -5.19 14.30
CA GLN A 95 1.61 -5.60 15.69
C GLN A 95 0.23 -5.58 16.33
N ASP A 96 0.07 -6.34 17.40
CA ASP A 96 -1.09 -6.31 18.26
C ASP A 96 -1.10 -5.07 19.19
N GLU A 97 -2.10 -4.96 20.06
CA GLU A 97 -2.21 -3.85 21.02
C GLU A 97 -1.09 -3.84 22.09
N LEU A 98 -0.37 -4.95 22.26
CA LEU A 98 0.75 -5.09 23.18
C LEU A 98 2.11 -4.93 22.50
N ASN A 99 2.13 -4.51 21.21
CA ASN A 99 3.30 -4.42 20.35
C ASN A 99 3.99 -5.77 20.06
N ASN A 100 3.27 -6.88 20.18
CA ASN A 100 3.78 -8.16 19.72
C ASN A 100 3.49 -8.32 18.21
N PRO A 101 4.38 -8.98 17.44
CA PRO A 101 4.11 -9.34 16.07
C PRO A 101 2.82 -10.17 15.96
N VAL A 102 1.96 -9.83 14.99
CA VAL A 102 0.72 -10.61 14.75
C VAL A 102 1.04 -12.02 14.23
N ILE A 103 2.16 -12.17 13.53
CA ILE A 103 2.70 -13.48 13.10
C ILE A 103 4.06 -13.65 13.75
N SER A 104 4.29 -14.78 14.43
CA SER A 104 5.55 -15.07 15.11
C SER A 104 6.68 -15.41 14.14
N ASP A 105 7.94 -15.21 14.56
CA ASP A 105 9.13 -15.60 13.77
C ASP A 105 9.17 -17.11 13.47
N ASP A 106 8.72 -17.94 14.42
CA ASP A 106 8.65 -19.40 14.23
C ASP A 106 7.68 -19.75 13.10
N THR A 107 6.47 -19.15 13.09
CA THR A 107 5.48 -19.35 12.04
C THR A 107 5.98 -18.86 10.68
N LEU A 108 6.67 -17.72 10.63
CA LEU A 108 7.29 -17.23 9.40
C LEU A 108 8.37 -18.19 8.88
N SER A 109 9.20 -18.71 9.78
CA SER A 109 10.23 -19.67 9.44
C SER A 109 9.65 -20.95 8.85
N GLU A 110 8.56 -21.47 9.44
CA GLU A 110 7.84 -22.66 8.95
C GLU A 110 7.25 -22.43 7.54
N LEU A 111 6.55 -21.31 7.34
CA LEU A 111 5.94 -20.98 6.05
C LEU A 111 7.01 -20.75 4.96
N LEU A 112 8.10 -20.08 5.30
CA LEU A 112 9.21 -19.89 4.36
C LEU A 112 9.89 -21.22 4.01
N ALA A 113 10.04 -22.15 4.96
CA ALA A 113 10.62 -23.47 4.70
C ALA A 113 9.80 -24.31 3.74
N GLU A 114 8.48 -24.18 3.76
CA GLU A 114 7.57 -24.87 2.82
C GLU A 114 7.73 -24.33 1.39
N VAL A 115 7.94 -23.02 1.26
CA VAL A 115 7.97 -22.32 -0.02
C VAL A 115 9.39 -22.25 -0.61
N ILE A 116 10.39 -21.96 0.23
CA ILE A 116 11.81 -21.82 -0.15
C ILE A 116 12.54 -23.12 0.21
N SER A 117 12.64 -24.06 -0.71
CA SER A 117 13.30 -25.37 -0.51
C SER A 117 14.84 -25.30 -0.41
N GLN A 118 15.41 -24.14 -0.20
CA GLN A 118 16.83 -23.87 0.01
C GLN A 118 17.06 -23.23 1.39
N GLN A 119 18.32 -22.92 1.74
CA GLN A 119 18.61 -22.19 2.95
C GLN A 119 17.80 -20.88 2.97
N ILE A 120 16.96 -20.71 3.99
CA ILE A 120 16.14 -19.51 4.17
C ILE A 120 17.10 -18.33 4.41
N PRO A 121 17.00 -17.24 3.64
CA PRO A 121 17.77 -16.04 3.93
C PRO A 121 17.41 -15.47 5.31
N ASP A 122 18.29 -14.68 5.90
CA ASP A 122 17.96 -13.92 7.10
C ASP A 122 16.74 -13.03 6.86
N PHE A 123 15.82 -13.01 7.81
CA PHE A 123 14.66 -12.13 7.72
C PHE A 123 14.54 -11.22 8.94
N ILE A 124 13.91 -10.09 8.75
CA ILE A 124 13.55 -9.15 9.81
C ILE A 124 12.06 -8.80 9.71
N GLN A 125 11.43 -8.59 10.85
CA GLN A 125 10.08 -8.03 10.94
C GLN A 125 10.13 -6.54 11.30
N THR A 126 9.29 -5.74 10.66
CA THR A 126 9.12 -4.32 10.95
C THR A 126 7.66 -3.91 10.73
N THR A 127 7.25 -2.79 11.31
CA THR A 127 5.94 -2.17 11.07
C THR A 127 6.00 -1.02 10.06
N THR A 128 7.20 -0.65 9.61
CA THR A 128 7.41 0.47 8.69
C THR A 128 8.45 0.11 7.65
N LEU A 129 8.25 0.54 6.43
CA LEU A 129 9.20 0.38 5.32
C LEU A 129 10.11 1.60 5.25
N ASP A 130 11.36 1.47 5.69
CA ASP A 130 12.37 2.50 5.48
C ASP A 130 13.12 2.28 4.15
N LEU A 131 12.66 2.95 3.12
CA LEU A 131 13.21 2.82 1.77
C LEU A 131 14.69 3.23 1.65
N LYS A 132 15.22 4.00 2.61
CA LYS A 132 16.61 4.45 2.59
C LYS A 132 17.58 3.38 3.09
N SER A 133 17.08 2.46 3.91
CA SER A 133 17.88 1.39 4.51
C SER A 133 17.82 0.06 3.76
N ILE A 134 16.97 -0.06 2.72
CA ILE A 134 16.79 -1.31 1.99
C ILE A 134 17.99 -1.59 1.08
N ALA A 135 18.62 -2.73 1.29
CA ALA A 135 19.68 -3.23 0.43
C ALA A 135 19.13 -3.78 -0.91
N PRO A 136 19.97 -3.84 -1.95
CA PRO A 136 19.66 -4.63 -3.15
C PRO A 136 19.43 -6.11 -2.80
N ASP A 137 18.70 -6.82 -3.66
CA ASP A 137 18.37 -8.24 -3.51
C ASP A 137 17.58 -8.57 -2.23
N THR A 138 16.77 -7.61 -1.77
CA THR A 138 15.86 -7.76 -0.64
C THR A 138 14.45 -8.07 -1.13
N LEU A 139 13.86 -9.16 -0.63
CA LEU A 139 12.46 -9.49 -0.81
C LEU A 139 11.64 -8.81 0.31
N ILE A 140 10.72 -7.94 -0.08
CA ILE A 140 9.84 -7.22 0.86
C ILE A 140 8.46 -7.86 0.77
N ILE A 141 7.95 -8.37 1.88
CA ILE A 141 6.62 -8.95 2.00
C ILE A 141 5.83 -8.09 2.98
N ALA A 142 4.84 -7.38 2.49
CA ALA A 142 4.04 -6.47 3.29
C ALA A 142 2.57 -6.89 3.25
N LEU A 143 1.93 -6.98 4.42
CA LEU A 143 0.50 -7.27 4.52
C LEU A 143 -0.08 -6.73 5.83
N ASP A 144 -1.37 -6.43 5.80
CA ASP A 144 -2.16 -6.10 6.99
C ASP A 144 -3.66 -6.29 6.72
N SER A 145 -4.42 -6.46 7.81
CA SER A 145 -5.87 -6.37 7.81
C SER A 145 -6.32 -5.37 8.87
N CYS A 146 -6.78 -4.23 8.41
CA CYS A 146 -7.41 -3.21 9.25
C CYS A 146 -8.92 -3.45 9.44
N VAL A 147 -9.43 -4.55 8.92
CA VAL A 147 -10.84 -4.95 8.94
C VAL A 147 -11.05 -6.07 9.96
N SER A 148 -10.75 -5.80 11.23
CA SER A 148 -11.00 -6.70 12.35
C SER A 148 -11.66 -5.96 13.50
N TYR A 149 -12.41 -6.66 14.33
CA TYR A 149 -13.10 -6.04 15.47
C TYR A 149 -12.12 -5.33 16.41
N GLN A 150 -10.99 -5.95 16.71
CA GLN A 150 -9.99 -5.39 17.62
C GLN A 150 -9.42 -4.07 17.06
N TYR A 151 -8.99 -4.09 15.80
CA TYR A 151 -8.39 -2.91 15.17
C TYR A 151 -9.40 -1.76 15.03
N VAL A 152 -10.60 -2.07 14.54
CA VAL A 152 -11.65 -1.07 14.33
C VAL A 152 -12.14 -0.48 15.64
N SER A 153 -12.35 -1.30 16.69
CA SER A 153 -12.80 -0.83 17.99
C SER A 153 -11.77 0.07 18.67
N HIS A 154 -10.46 -0.20 18.48
CA HIS A 154 -9.41 0.70 18.95
C HIS A 154 -9.44 2.06 18.23
N GLN A 155 -9.53 2.07 16.92
CA GLN A 155 -9.65 3.31 16.13
C GLN A 155 -10.95 4.07 16.39
N ALA A 156 -12.05 3.36 16.60
CA ALA A 156 -13.36 3.95 16.86
C ALA A 156 -13.41 4.79 18.14
N LYS A 157 -12.58 4.47 19.14
CA LYS A 157 -12.43 5.30 20.36
C LYS A 157 -12.03 6.74 20.03
N ASN A 158 -11.33 6.95 18.93
CA ASN A 158 -10.87 8.26 18.46
C ASN A 158 -11.78 8.86 17.37
N ASN A 159 -12.93 8.24 17.06
CA ASN A 159 -13.88 8.66 16.02
C ASN A 159 -13.25 8.86 14.62
N VAL A 160 -12.22 8.08 14.28
CA VAL A 160 -11.51 8.23 13.00
C VAL A 160 -11.99 7.29 11.90
N VAL A 161 -12.80 6.27 12.24
CA VAL A 161 -13.31 5.28 11.28
C VAL A 161 -14.62 5.77 10.65
N GLN A 162 -14.73 5.58 9.34
CA GLN A 162 -15.94 5.92 8.60
C GLN A 162 -17.12 5.05 9.04
N VAL A 163 -18.23 5.69 9.37
CA VAL A 163 -19.51 5.07 9.72
C VAL A 163 -20.55 5.42 8.66
N LEU A 164 -21.47 4.50 8.37
CA LEU A 164 -22.56 4.77 7.43
C LEU A 164 -23.38 5.99 7.89
N ASN A 165 -23.57 6.93 6.99
CA ASN A 165 -24.24 8.23 7.26
C ASN A 165 -23.57 9.08 8.35
N GLY A 166 -22.34 8.75 8.74
CA GLY A 166 -21.53 9.52 9.69
C GLY A 166 -20.64 10.57 9.00
N PRO A 167 -19.88 11.32 9.80
CA PRO A 167 -18.89 12.25 9.26
C PRO A 167 -17.80 11.48 8.49
N PRO A 168 -17.08 12.14 7.56
CA PRO A 168 -15.96 11.55 6.85
C PRO A 168 -14.92 10.98 7.80
N GLY A 169 -14.43 9.77 7.50
CA GLY A 169 -13.44 9.05 8.31
C GLY A 169 -12.59 8.13 7.45
N ILE A 170 -11.71 7.38 8.10
CA ILE A 170 -10.87 6.39 7.42
C ILE A 170 -11.72 5.19 7.03
N ILE A 171 -11.68 4.83 5.76
CA ILE A 171 -12.20 3.55 5.27
C ILE A 171 -11.08 2.54 5.40
N ASN A 172 -11.24 1.59 6.30
CA ASN A 172 -10.27 0.52 6.50
C ASN A 172 -10.36 -0.54 5.40
N GLY A 173 -9.23 -1.12 5.05
CA GLY A 173 -9.10 -2.19 4.07
C GLY A 173 -8.14 -3.28 4.54
N GLU A 174 -7.93 -4.26 3.69
CA GLU A 174 -6.99 -5.35 3.92
C GLU A 174 -6.32 -5.77 2.62
N GLY A 175 -5.09 -6.28 2.73
CA GLY A 175 -4.33 -6.74 1.58
C GLY A 175 -2.85 -6.87 1.86
N GLY A 176 -2.10 -7.14 0.81
CA GLY A 176 -0.65 -7.25 0.88
C GLY A 176 0.00 -7.28 -0.49
N CYS A 177 1.32 -7.18 -0.49
CA CYS A 177 2.12 -7.24 -1.71
C CYS A 177 3.52 -7.77 -1.45
N VAL A 178 4.17 -8.19 -2.53
CA VAL A 178 5.58 -8.60 -2.52
C VAL A 178 6.34 -7.79 -3.54
N LEU A 179 7.42 -7.16 -3.08
CA LEU A 179 8.35 -6.38 -3.88
C LEU A 179 9.73 -7.02 -3.80
N LEU A 180 10.50 -6.94 -4.88
CA LEU A 180 11.90 -7.36 -4.90
C LEU A 180 12.77 -6.19 -5.32
N THR A 181 13.71 -5.81 -4.46
CA THR A 181 14.72 -4.80 -4.82
C THR A 181 15.92 -5.48 -5.47
N HIS A 182 16.35 -5.00 -6.61
CA HIS A 182 17.58 -5.50 -7.26
C HIS A 182 18.11 -4.53 -8.32
N LEU A 183 19.37 -4.67 -8.71
CA LEU A 183 20.04 -3.73 -9.60
C LEU A 183 19.45 -3.68 -11.03
N GLN A 184 18.73 -4.72 -11.44
CA GLN A 184 18.12 -4.83 -12.77
C GLN A 184 16.59 -4.69 -12.73
N GLY A 185 16.01 -4.18 -11.61
CA GLY A 185 14.57 -3.98 -11.47
C GLY A 185 13.99 -3.16 -12.60
N THR A 186 12.77 -3.50 -13.02
CA THR A 186 12.07 -2.85 -14.13
C THR A 186 11.59 -1.44 -13.79
N LEU A 187 11.47 -1.14 -12.49
CA LEU A 187 11.12 0.17 -11.97
C LEU A 187 12.25 0.77 -11.14
N SER A 188 12.35 2.08 -11.15
CA SER A 188 13.25 2.85 -10.29
C SER A 188 12.46 3.83 -9.44
N ALA A 189 12.80 3.91 -8.14
CA ALA A 189 12.25 4.88 -7.19
C ALA A 189 13.33 5.89 -6.79
N HIS A 190 13.01 7.17 -6.92
CA HIS A 190 13.84 8.29 -6.48
C HIS A 190 13.11 9.06 -5.39
N LEU A 191 13.76 9.17 -4.21
CA LEU A 191 13.22 9.86 -3.04
C LEU A 191 13.79 11.28 -2.98
N TYR A 192 12.95 12.24 -2.67
CA TYR A 192 13.34 13.63 -2.44
C TYR A 192 13.37 13.93 -0.94
N ASN A 193 14.13 14.94 -0.53
CA ASN A 193 14.26 15.33 0.86
C ASN A 193 13.74 16.77 1.05
N GLY A 194 13.35 17.10 2.28
CA GLY A 194 12.83 18.42 2.64
C GLY A 194 11.31 18.47 2.78
N GLU A 195 10.76 19.66 2.85
CA GLU A 195 9.33 19.90 2.86
C GLU A 195 8.69 19.58 1.50
N LEU A 196 7.37 19.34 1.43
CA LEU A 196 6.70 18.90 0.21
C LEU A 196 6.90 19.84 -0.99
N ASN A 197 6.89 21.16 -0.77
CA ASN A 197 7.18 22.15 -1.81
C ASN A 197 8.61 22.05 -2.35
N GLU A 198 9.59 21.78 -1.48
CA GLU A 198 10.98 21.57 -1.87
C GLU A 198 11.13 20.28 -2.66
N GLN A 199 10.45 19.22 -2.23
CA GLN A 199 10.44 17.93 -2.92
C GLN A 199 9.84 18.06 -4.33
N LEU A 200 8.71 18.77 -4.48
CA LEU A 200 8.09 19.05 -5.79
C LEU A 200 9.02 19.82 -6.72
N ASN A 201 9.71 20.85 -6.20
CA ASN A 201 10.68 21.63 -6.97
C ASN A 201 11.89 20.80 -7.38
N GLN A 202 12.46 19.99 -6.46
CA GLN A 202 13.59 19.10 -6.77
C GLN A 202 13.22 18.04 -7.81
N ALA A 203 11.97 17.62 -7.81
CA ALA A 203 11.43 16.63 -8.73
C ALA A 203 11.12 17.23 -10.12
N GLU A 204 11.19 18.56 -10.28
CA GLU A 204 10.71 19.28 -11.47
C GLU A 204 9.26 18.88 -11.82
N ALA A 205 8.43 18.73 -10.77
CA ALA A 205 7.05 18.30 -10.88
C ALA A 205 6.20 19.37 -11.59
N CYS A 206 5.26 18.95 -12.42
CA CYS A 206 4.39 19.85 -13.17
C CYS A 206 2.91 19.41 -13.10
N VAL A 207 1.99 20.29 -13.49
CA VAL A 207 0.54 20.05 -13.41
C VAL A 207 0.08 18.82 -14.20
N ASN A 208 0.74 18.52 -15.30
CA ASN A 208 0.39 17.42 -16.20
C ASN A 208 0.96 16.06 -15.77
N ASP A 209 1.71 16.01 -14.67
CA ASP A 209 2.21 14.74 -14.17
C ASP A 209 1.10 13.91 -13.49
N THR A 210 1.32 12.60 -13.45
CA THR A 210 0.41 11.68 -12.76
C THR A 210 0.81 11.57 -11.30
N TYR A 211 -0.11 11.94 -10.41
CA TYR A 211 0.08 11.89 -8.97
C TYR A 211 -0.77 10.78 -8.35
N LEU A 212 -0.11 9.89 -7.63
CA LEU A 212 -0.71 8.77 -6.90
C LEU A 212 -0.61 9.04 -5.40
N PHE A 213 -1.65 8.74 -4.65
CA PHE A 213 -1.67 8.97 -3.22
C PHE A 213 -2.01 7.67 -2.47
N ALA A 214 -1.12 7.26 -1.58
CA ALA A 214 -1.28 6.09 -0.72
C ALA A 214 -1.28 6.46 0.77
N GLY A 215 -1.51 7.72 1.10
CA GLY A 215 -1.54 8.22 2.47
C GLY A 215 -2.95 8.28 3.08
N LYS A 216 -3.03 8.77 4.32
CA LYS A 216 -4.30 9.04 4.99
C LYS A 216 -4.89 10.36 4.53
N GLU A 217 -6.03 10.31 3.87
CA GLU A 217 -6.72 11.51 3.46
C GLU A 217 -7.35 12.22 4.66
N SER A 218 -7.17 13.52 4.73
CA SER A 218 -7.79 14.41 5.71
C SER A 218 -7.95 15.81 5.12
N LEU A 219 -8.88 16.59 5.65
CA LEU A 219 -9.04 17.99 5.23
C LEU A 219 -7.75 18.81 5.43
N ALA A 220 -6.97 18.51 6.47
CA ALA A 220 -5.68 19.15 6.71
C ALA A 220 -4.67 18.81 5.62
N TRP A 221 -4.61 17.53 5.22
CA TRP A 221 -3.77 17.08 4.11
C TRP A 221 -4.19 17.71 2.79
N GLN A 222 -5.48 17.71 2.46
CA GLN A 222 -5.98 18.32 1.23
C GLN A 222 -5.62 19.79 1.12
N LYS A 223 -5.80 20.56 2.21
CA LYS A 223 -5.39 21.98 2.28
C LYS A 223 -3.87 22.15 2.08
N LYS A 224 -3.09 21.28 2.71
CA LYS A 224 -1.63 21.32 2.58
C LYS A 224 -1.19 20.98 1.16
N TRP A 225 -1.75 19.92 0.56
CA TRP A 225 -1.52 19.56 -0.83
C TRP A 225 -1.80 20.73 -1.76
N PHE A 226 -2.99 21.31 -1.66
CA PHE A 226 -3.39 22.44 -2.48
C PHE A 226 -2.45 23.64 -2.31
N ALA A 227 -2.06 23.98 -1.08
CA ALA A 227 -1.13 25.08 -0.82
C ALA A 227 0.27 24.85 -1.42
N ASN A 228 0.79 23.61 -1.40
CA ASN A 228 2.10 23.26 -1.93
C ASN A 228 2.12 23.14 -3.46
N THR A 229 1.00 22.76 -4.08
CA THR A 229 0.89 22.63 -5.53
C THR A 229 0.44 23.91 -6.22
N GLN A 230 0.04 24.94 -5.48
CA GLN A 230 -0.45 26.20 -6.03
C GLN A 230 0.52 26.86 -7.02
N ALA A 231 1.83 26.72 -6.77
CA ALA A 231 2.87 27.26 -7.65
C ALA A 231 3.03 26.50 -8.98
N LEU A 232 2.45 25.30 -9.10
CA LEU A 232 2.49 24.49 -10.32
C LEU A 232 1.40 24.90 -11.32
N TYR A 233 0.36 25.61 -10.87
CA TYR A 233 -0.77 25.97 -11.70
C TYR A 233 -0.53 27.27 -12.44
N SER A 234 -0.98 27.32 -13.71
CA SER A 234 -1.33 28.54 -14.41
C SER A 234 -2.86 28.77 -14.32
N PRO A 235 -3.36 29.98 -14.61
CA PRO A 235 -4.79 30.28 -14.50
C PRO A 235 -5.71 29.45 -15.41
N GLU A 236 -5.14 28.78 -16.40
CA GLU A 236 -5.87 27.96 -17.38
C GLU A 236 -5.78 26.45 -17.07
N ASP A 237 -4.99 26.07 -16.06
CA ASP A 237 -4.79 24.65 -15.74
C ASP A 237 -5.98 24.05 -14.96
N GLU A 238 -6.25 22.81 -15.25
CA GLU A 238 -7.15 22.00 -14.42
C GLU A 238 -6.48 21.67 -13.08
N LEU A 239 -7.28 21.35 -12.07
CA LEU A 239 -6.76 20.95 -10.77
C LEU A 239 -5.99 19.63 -10.89
N ILE A 240 -4.83 19.55 -10.24
CA ILE A 240 -4.05 18.30 -10.15
C ILE A 240 -4.90 17.25 -9.44
N GLU A 241 -5.23 16.19 -10.15
CA GLU A 241 -5.99 15.08 -9.62
C GLU A 241 -5.06 14.07 -8.93
N LEU A 242 -5.38 13.77 -7.67
CA LEU A 242 -4.70 12.71 -6.92
C LEU A 242 -5.46 11.39 -7.10
N ALA A 243 -4.85 10.42 -7.76
CA ALA A 243 -5.38 9.07 -7.80
C ALA A 243 -5.18 8.42 -6.41
N ASN A 244 -6.25 8.41 -5.61
CA ASN A 244 -6.18 7.98 -4.21
C ASN A 244 -6.46 6.46 -4.08
N LEU A 245 -5.42 5.72 -3.70
CA LEU A 245 -5.49 4.27 -3.48
C LEU A 245 -6.52 3.90 -2.41
N ASN A 246 -6.55 4.65 -1.30
CA ASN A 246 -7.37 4.29 -0.14
C ASN A 246 -8.87 4.51 -0.36
N ASN A 247 -9.27 5.34 -1.32
CA ASN A 247 -10.67 5.49 -1.70
C ASN A 247 -11.19 4.22 -2.38
N THR A 248 -10.32 3.48 -3.03
CA THR A 248 -10.67 2.25 -3.77
C THR A 248 -10.54 1.00 -2.91
N ILE A 249 -9.36 0.76 -2.31
CA ILE A 249 -9.08 -0.49 -1.60
C ILE A 249 -9.06 -0.34 -0.08
N GLY A 250 -9.35 0.83 0.45
CA GLY A 250 -9.26 1.14 1.87
C GLY A 250 -7.81 1.24 2.37
N HIS A 251 -7.65 1.77 3.58
CA HIS A 251 -6.36 1.90 4.23
C HIS A 251 -5.91 0.55 4.80
N GLN A 252 -4.80 0.02 4.30
CA GLN A 252 -4.27 -1.31 4.62
C GLN A 252 -3.19 -1.30 5.71
N GLY A 253 -3.29 -0.39 6.69
CA GLY A 253 -2.36 -0.33 7.82
C GLY A 253 -0.90 -0.21 7.39
N VAL A 254 -0.05 -1.13 7.86
CA VAL A 254 1.40 -1.15 7.56
C VAL A 254 1.70 -1.55 6.11
N ALA A 255 0.78 -2.22 5.41
CA ALA A 255 0.92 -2.57 4.00
C ALA A 255 0.56 -1.42 3.04
N ASN A 256 0.06 -0.29 3.57
CA ASN A 256 -0.44 0.80 2.74
C ASN A 256 0.64 1.45 1.87
N ASP A 257 1.81 1.75 2.43
CA ASP A 257 2.92 2.35 1.70
C ASP A 257 3.47 1.39 0.62
N PRO A 258 3.75 0.10 0.91
CA PRO A 258 4.08 -0.89 -0.10
C PRO A 258 3.01 -1.04 -1.20
N ALA A 259 1.72 -0.97 -0.87
CA ALA A 259 0.64 -1.00 -1.86
C ALA A 259 0.67 0.20 -2.83
N GLY A 260 1.21 1.34 -2.41
CA GLY A 260 1.46 2.48 -3.30
C GLY A 260 2.42 2.15 -4.44
N PHE A 261 3.44 1.33 -4.20
CA PHE A 261 4.36 0.86 -5.26
C PHE A 261 3.66 -0.07 -6.25
N VAL A 262 2.72 -0.89 -5.76
CA VAL A 262 1.87 -1.73 -6.65
C VAL A 262 1.02 -0.85 -7.54
N LEU A 263 0.43 0.22 -6.99
CA LEU A 263 -0.35 1.18 -7.77
C LEU A 263 0.53 1.84 -8.85
N ALA A 264 1.71 2.33 -8.49
CA ALA A 264 2.65 2.93 -9.44
C ALA A 264 3.03 1.95 -10.57
N ASN A 265 3.33 0.70 -10.22
CA ASN A 265 3.58 -0.36 -11.19
C ASN A 265 2.38 -0.58 -12.12
N SER A 266 1.16 -0.57 -11.56
CA SER A 266 -0.06 -0.78 -12.34
C SER A 266 -0.32 0.34 -13.36
N TYR A 267 0.06 1.60 -13.03
CA TYR A 267 -0.03 2.74 -13.94
C TYR A 267 1.04 2.68 -15.03
N LEU A 268 2.30 2.47 -14.66
CA LEU A 268 3.43 2.46 -15.58
C LEU A 268 3.39 1.29 -16.57
N ASN A 269 2.92 0.12 -16.15
CA ASN A 269 2.86 -1.08 -16.98
C ASN A 269 1.50 -1.28 -17.69
N ASN A 270 0.57 -0.33 -17.57
CA ASN A 270 -0.69 -0.43 -18.28
C ASN A 270 -0.50 -0.06 -19.76
N PRO A 271 -0.97 -0.89 -20.73
CA PRO A 271 -0.89 -0.57 -22.15
C PRO A 271 -1.57 0.75 -22.55
N LEU A 272 -2.59 1.19 -21.79
CA LEU A 272 -3.25 2.48 -22.04
C LEU A 272 -2.37 3.69 -21.73
N ASN A 273 -1.28 3.47 -20.97
CA ASN A 273 -0.35 4.50 -20.53
C ASN A 273 1.05 4.35 -21.17
N GLU A 274 1.14 3.90 -22.42
CA GLU A 274 2.45 3.68 -23.08
C GLU A 274 3.35 4.92 -23.08
N GLY A 275 2.77 6.12 -23.13
CA GLY A 275 3.50 7.40 -23.07
C GLY A 275 3.97 7.79 -21.67
N LEU A 276 3.46 7.16 -20.61
CA LEU A 276 3.76 7.52 -19.24
C LEU A 276 5.15 7.00 -18.84
N GLN A 277 6.10 7.92 -18.63
CA GLN A 277 7.48 7.58 -18.30
C GLN A 277 7.69 7.45 -16.80
N HIS A 278 6.96 8.23 -16.01
CA HIS A 278 7.04 8.23 -14.56
C HIS A 278 5.70 8.61 -13.93
N VAL A 279 5.58 8.32 -12.63
CA VAL A 279 4.50 8.78 -11.76
C VAL A 279 5.10 9.32 -10.46
N PHE A 280 4.39 10.22 -9.81
CA PHE A 280 4.72 10.69 -8.47
C PHE A 280 3.84 9.96 -7.45
N LEU A 281 4.47 9.25 -6.54
CA LEU A 281 3.80 8.58 -5.43
C LEU A 281 3.99 9.39 -4.15
N LEU A 282 2.89 9.67 -3.46
CA LEU A 282 2.87 10.48 -2.24
C LEU A 282 2.41 9.65 -1.05
N PHE A 283 3.14 9.80 0.05
CA PHE A 283 2.78 9.36 1.38
C PHE A 283 2.69 10.56 2.33
N ASN A 284 1.93 10.45 3.41
CA ASN A 284 1.83 11.50 4.41
C ASN A 284 1.97 11.00 5.86
N SER A 285 2.44 9.77 6.05
CA SER A 285 2.63 9.18 7.38
C SER A 285 3.81 8.20 7.37
N PRO A 286 4.72 8.23 8.34
CA PRO A 286 4.81 9.23 9.42
C PRO A 286 5.25 10.61 8.95
N ASN A 287 5.95 10.69 7.81
CA ASN A 287 6.41 11.93 7.19
C ASN A 287 5.85 12.05 5.77
N GLU A 288 5.76 13.27 5.29
CA GLU A 288 5.41 13.50 3.90
C GLU A 288 6.57 13.15 3.00
N GLN A 289 6.32 12.28 2.04
CA GLN A 289 7.34 11.81 1.10
C GLN A 289 6.79 11.81 -0.31
N LEU A 290 7.49 12.50 -1.20
CA LEU A 290 7.30 12.39 -2.65
C LEU A 290 8.34 11.42 -3.20
N ILE A 291 7.88 10.48 -4.01
CA ILE A 291 8.73 9.49 -4.68
C ILE A 291 8.43 9.52 -6.17
N LYS A 292 9.42 9.80 -6.98
CA LYS A 292 9.32 9.63 -8.44
C LYS A 292 9.60 8.18 -8.79
N ILE A 293 8.61 7.50 -9.35
CA ILE A 293 8.75 6.13 -9.84
C ILE A 293 8.74 6.16 -11.37
N SER A 294 9.75 5.58 -11.99
CA SER A 294 9.91 5.54 -13.42
C SER A 294 10.30 4.14 -13.91
N ARG A 295 10.06 3.86 -15.19
CA ARG A 295 10.61 2.67 -15.83
C ARG A 295 12.13 2.75 -15.84
N SER A 296 12.80 1.63 -15.58
CA SER A 296 14.25 1.56 -15.66
C SER A 296 14.70 1.64 -17.12
N GLU A 297 15.78 2.38 -17.39
CA GLU A 297 16.31 2.59 -18.74
C GLU A 297 16.76 1.31 -19.47
N ASN A 298 16.79 0.16 -18.80
CA ASN A 298 17.26 -1.12 -19.31
C ASN A 298 16.14 -2.16 -19.46
N SER A 299 14.87 -1.75 -19.45
CA SER A 299 13.71 -2.66 -19.61
C SER A 299 13.22 -2.73 -21.05
#